data_4c64d44b67b457bfbc1d31754996f78a
#
_entry.id   4c64d44b67b457bfbc1d31754996f78a
#
_cell.length_a   1.000
_cell.length_b   1.000
_cell.length_c   1.000
_cell.angle_alpha   90.00
_cell.angle_beta   90.00
_cell.angle_gamma   90.00
#
_symmetry.space_group_name_H-M   'P 1'
#
loop_
_entity.id
_entity.type
_entity.pdbx_description
1 polymer ?
#
loop_
_entity_poly.entity_id
_entity_poly.type
_entity_poly.pdbx_seq_one_letter_code
_entity_poly.pdbx_strand_id
1 'polypeptide(L)'
;MVGLPDNAVRESKLRVEGAMQNSGFKLPTRVKYTVNFAPADVRKEGSGYDLPLAIGMLSALNMLQGAEEKLTRSVFVGELGLDGSIRPIKGALSIAIKAREQQFDALFVPKENEREAAVVNRLKVYGVENLTQVVDFLLGRIELEPTIVNTREEFYAAQAQATVDFADVKGQTVAKRAFEVAAAGGHNIILIGSPGCGKSMMAKRVPSILPQLTLAESLET
;
A
#
# COMPACT_ATOMS: atom_id res chain seq x y z
N MET A 1 -20.72 -4.27 -14.39
CA MET A 1 -20.01 -3.41 -13.44
C MET A 1 -20.57 -2.00 -13.54
N VAL A 2 -20.90 -1.37 -12.40
CA VAL A 2 -21.53 -0.05 -12.30
C VAL A 2 -20.72 0.78 -11.29
N GLY A 3 -20.70 2.13 -11.39
CA GLY A 3 -20.02 3.01 -10.42
C GLY A 3 -18.66 3.55 -10.92
N LEU A 4 -18.62 4.08 -12.15
CA LEU A 4 -17.45 4.72 -12.77
C LEU A 4 -16.12 3.90 -12.72
N PRO A 5 -16.13 2.60 -13.09
CA PRO A 5 -14.89 1.86 -13.24
C PRO A 5 -14.10 2.34 -14.46
N ASP A 6 -12.77 2.47 -14.33
CA ASP A 6 -11.87 2.68 -15.47
C ASP A 6 -11.71 1.42 -16.33
N ASN A 7 -10.88 1.47 -17.37
CA ASN A 7 -10.65 0.31 -18.22
C ASN A 7 -9.97 -0.83 -17.48
N ALA A 8 -9.02 -0.55 -16.58
CA ALA A 8 -8.33 -1.56 -15.80
C ALA A 8 -9.30 -2.31 -14.87
N VAL A 9 -10.22 -1.59 -14.21
CA VAL A 9 -11.27 -2.18 -13.38
C VAL A 9 -12.31 -2.95 -14.22
N ARG A 10 -12.58 -2.53 -15.45
CA ARG A 10 -13.47 -3.30 -16.37
C ARG A 10 -12.84 -4.62 -16.81
N GLU A 11 -11.54 -4.61 -17.09
CA GLU A 11 -10.76 -5.80 -17.44
C GLU A 11 -10.57 -6.76 -16.25
N SER A 12 -10.67 -6.28 -15.01
CA SER A 12 -10.62 -7.10 -13.79
C SER A 12 -11.54 -8.32 -13.87
N LYS A 13 -12.70 -8.18 -14.50
CA LYS A 13 -13.64 -9.30 -14.63
C LYS A 13 -13.00 -10.53 -15.29
N LEU A 14 -12.29 -10.34 -16.39
CA LEU A 14 -11.65 -11.45 -17.12
C LEU A 14 -10.49 -12.05 -16.32
N ARG A 15 -9.70 -11.20 -15.65
CA ARG A 15 -8.60 -11.66 -14.78
C ARG A 15 -9.14 -12.45 -13.60
N VAL A 16 -10.17 -11.95 -12.92
CA VAL A 16 -10.80 -12.59 -11.75
C VAL A 16 -11.41 -13.93 -12.13
N GLU A 17 -12.20 -14.00 -13.23
CA GLU A 17 -12.78 -15.25 -13.71
C GLU A 17 -11.69 -16.28 -14.07
N GLY A 18 -10.63 -15.86 -14.76
CA GLY A 18 -9.49 -16.72 -15.10
C GLY A 18 -8.73 -17.20 -13.86
N ALA A 19 -8.43 -16.29 -12.94
CA ALA A 19 -7.76 -16.60 -11.68
C ALA A 19 -8.57 -17.61 -10.83
N MET A 20 -9.88 -17.40 -10.71
CA MET A 20 -10.76 -18.30 -9.96
C MET A 20 -10.80 -19.70 -10.58
N GLN A 21 -10.94 -19.79 -11.92
CA GLN A 21 -10.96 -21.07 -12.62
C GLN A 21 -9.64 -21.83 -12.48
N ASN A 22 -8.51 -21.14 -12.66
CA ASN A 22 -7.18 -21.74 -12.55
C ASN A 22 -6.81 -22.08 -11.09
N SER A 23 -7.42 -21.43 -10.12
CA SER A 23 -7.34 -21.79 -8.69
C SER A 23 -8.29 -22.94 -8.29
N GLY A 24 -8.99 -23.56 -9.25
CA GLY A 24 -9.85 -24.71 -9.01
C GLY A 24 -11.27 -24.39 -8.55
N PHE A 25 -11.67 -23.11 -8.53
CA PHE A 25 -13.04 -22.72 -8.17
C PHE A 25 -13.99 -22.90 -9.37
N LYS A 26 -15.03 -23.71 -9.19
CA LYS A 26 -16.03 -23.95 -10.24
C LYS A 26 -17.02 -22.80 -10.33
N LEU A 27 -16.91 -21.98 -11.36
CA LEU A 27 -17.86 -20.91 -11.62
C LEU A 27 -19.09 -21.44 -12.36
N PRO A 28 -20.33 -21.14 -11.89
CA PRO A 28 -21.54 -21.53 -12.59
C PRO A 28 -21.67 -20.79 -13.92
N THR A 29 -21.94 -21.51 -14.99
CA THR A 29 -22.00 -20.96 -16.37
C THR A 29 -23.22 -20.07 -16.64
N ARG A 30 -24.25 -20.09 -15.77
CA ARG A 30 -25.52 -19.38 -15.98
C ARG A 30 -25.81 -18.29 -14.94
N VAL A 31 -24.82 -17.88 -14.16
CA VAL A 31 -24.98 -16.83 -13.13
C VAL A 31 -24.50 -15.48 -13.68
N LYS A 32 -25.33 -14.44 -13.53
CA LYS A 32 -24.95 -13.07 -13.81
C LYS A 32 -24.56 -12.36 -12.50
N TYR A 33 -23.37 -11.78 -12.50
CA TYR A 33 -22.91 -10.96 -11.40
C TYR A 33 -23.12 -9.48 -11.72
N THR A 34 -23.72 -8.74 -10.81
CA THR A 34 -23.73 -7.28 -10.86
C THR A 34 -22.81 -6.76 -9.77
N VAL A 35 -21.72 -6.13 -10.15
CA VAL A 35 -20.79 -5.48 -9.24
C VAL A 35 -21.08 -3.99 -9.24
N ASN A 36 -21.35 -3.43 -8.06
CA ASN A 36 -21.56 -2.00 -7.86
C ASN A 36 -20.40 -1.42 -7.03
N PHE A 37 -19.65 -0.51 -7.62
CA PHE A 37 -18.57 0.21 -6.94
C PHE A 37 -19.13 1.51 -6.35
N ALA A 38 -19.53 1.47 -5.09
CA ALA A 38 -19.96 2.65 -4.36
C ALA A 38 -18.77 3.45 -3.81
N PRO A 39 -18.89 4.78 -3.63
CA PRO A 39 -19.92 5.65 -4.16
C PRO A 39 -19.75 5.91 -5.67
N ALA A 40 -20.84 6.23 -6.39
CA ALA A 40 -20.84 6.33 -7.85
C ALA A 40 -20.13 7.58 -8.41
N ASP A 41 -19.90 8.58 -7.59
CA ASP A 41 -19.26 9.86 -7.91
C ASP A 41 -17.71 9.79 -7.85
N VAL A 42 -17.15 8.76 -7.23
CA VAL A 42 -15.70 8.54 -7.16
C VAL A 42 -15.25 7.59 -8.25
N ARG A 43 -14.29 8.03 -9.06
CA ARG A 43 -13.66 7.19 -10.09
C ARG A 43 -12.80 6.10 -9.44
N LYS A 44 -12.93 4.86 -9.91
CA LYS A 44 -12.15 3.71 -9.45
C LYS A 44 -11.10 3.39 -10.50
N GLU A 45 -9.84 3.43 -10.08
CA GLU A 45 -8.68 3.26 -10.95
C GLU A 45 -7.77 2.16 -10.41
N GLY A 46 -7.10 1.47 -11.33
CA GLY A 46 -6.09 0.48 -11.01
C GLY A 46 -6.61 -0.94 -10.83
N SER A 47 -5.67 -1.88 -10.68
CA SER A 47 -5.91 -3.33 -10.65
C SER A 47 -6.08 -3.92 -9.24
N GLY A 48 -5.90 -3.11 -8.20
CA GLY A 48 -6.00 -3.56 -6.80
C GLY A 48 -7.37 -4.07 -6.37
N TYR A 49 -8.39 -3.91 -7.21
CA TYR A 49 -9.76 -4.40 -6.97
C TYR A 49 -9.96 -5.88 -7.32
N ASP A 50 -8.99 -6.54 -7.96
CA ASP A 50 -9.18 -7.93 -8.44
C ASP A 50 -9.42 -8.89 -7.28
N LEU A 51 -8.58 -8.84 -6.24
CA LEU A 51 -8.73 -9.71 -5.07
C LEU A 51 -10.06 -9.52 -4.34
N PRO A 52 -10.49 -8.29 -3.97
CA PRO A 52 -11.79 -8.09 -3.33
C PRO A 52 -12.97 -8.50 -4.23
N LEU A 53 -12.86 -8.36 -5.56
CA LEU A 53 -13.87 -8.85 -6.49
C LEU A 53 -13.96 -10.38 -6.47
N ALA A 54 -12.82 -11.08 -6.49
CA ALA A 54 -12.80 -12.54 -6.41
C ALA A 54 -13.43 -13.05 -5.10
N ILE A 55 -13.04 -12.46 -3.96
CA ILE A 55 -13.58 -12.81 -2.65
C ILE A 55 -15.09 -12.52 -2.59
N GLY A 56 -15.55 -11.36 -3.09
CA GLY A 56 -16.97 -11.02 -3.16
C GLY A 56 -17.77 -11.97 -4.04
N MET A 57 -17.23 -12.42 -5.18
CA MET A 57 -17.86 -13.41 -6.05
C MET A 57 -17.92 -14.79 -5.38
N LEU A 58 -16.87 -15.25 -4.72
CA LEU A 58 -16.85 -16.51 -3.97
C LEU A 58 -17.84 -16.49 -2.82
N SER A 59 -17.95 -15.37 -2.11
CA SER A 59 -18.95 -15.18 -1.05
C SER A 59 -20.37 -15.24 -1.60
N ALA A 60 -20.65 -14.53 -2.70
CA ALA A 60 -21.96 -14.55 -3.36
C ALA A 60 -22.38 -15.94 -3.89
N LEU A 61 -21.40 -16.79 -4.18
CA LEU A 61 -21.59 -18.19 -4.58
C LEU A 61 -21.73 -19.15 -3.37
N ASN A 62 -21.76 -18.63 -2.15
CA ASN A 62 -21.79 -19.41 -0.91
C ASN A 62 -20.56 -20.34 -0.75
N MET A 63 -19.44 -20.03 -1.38
CA MET A 63 -18.20 -20.81 -1.27
C MET A 63 -17.35 -20.43 -0.03
N LEU A 64 -17.72 -19.36 0.69
CA LEU A 64 -17.06 -18.87 1.90
C LEU A 64 -17.97 -18.94 3.14
N GLN A 65 -18.82 -19.97 3.23
CA GLN A 65 -19.71 -20.16 4.37
C GLN A 65 -18.91 -20.35 5.67
N GLY A 66 -19.32 -19.65 6.72
CA GLY A 66 -18.63 -19.63 8.01
C GLY A 66 -17.48 -18.62 8.12
N ALA A 67 -17.22 -17.85 7.07
CA ALA A 67 -16.20 -16.79 7.06
C ALA A 67 -16.78 -15.37 7.18
N GLU A 68 -18.08 -15.22 7.42
CA GLU A 68 -18.82 -13.94 7.34
C GLU A 68 -18.21 -12.87 8.27
N GLU A 69 -17.87 -13.25 9.51
CA GLU A 69 -17.24 -12.33 10.47
C GLU A 69 -15.88 -11.85 9.98
N LYS A 70 -15.02 -12.77 9.50
CA LYS A 70 -13.71 -12.41 8.94
C LYS A 70 -13.86 -11.52 7.72
N LEU A 71 -14.83 -11.79 6.84
CA LEU A 71 -15.08 -11.00 5.63
C LEU A 71 -15.48 -9.56 5.96
N THR A 72 -16.37 -9.35 6.92
CA THR A 72 -16.87 -8.02 7.28
C THR A 72 -15.85 -7.17 8.03
N ARG A 73 -14.90 -7.82 8.71
CA ARG A 73 -13.86 -7.13 9.50
C ARG A 73 -12.52 -7.04 8.81
N SER A 74 -12.43 -7.45 7.54
CA SER A 74 -11.18 -7.46 6.77
C SER A 74 -11.27 -6.60 5.52
N VAL A 75 -10.13 -6.03 5.14
CA VAL A 75 -9.91 -5.38 3.86
C VAL A 75 -9.05 -6.28 3.00
N PHE A 76 -9.38 -6.39 1.73
CA PHE A 76 -8.64 -7.17 0.74
C PHE A 76 -8.18 -6.24 -0.37
N VAL A 77 -6.95 -6.39 -0.83
CA VAL A 77 -6.40 -5.60 -1.93
C VAL A 77 -5.30 -6.38 -2.64
N GLY A 78 -5.31 -6.36 -3.97
CA GLY A 78 -4.32 -7.06 -4.78
C GLY A 78 -4.78 -7.20 -6.23
N GLU A 79 -3.84 -7.18 -7.15
CA GLU A 79 -4.07 -7.55 -8.54
C GLU A 79 -3.96 -9.08 -8.67
N LEU A 80 -4.85 -9.71 -9.44
CA LEU A 80 -4.78 -11.14 -9.70
C LEU A 80 -4.11 -11.44 -11.05
N GLY A 81 -3.14 -12.32 -11.04
CA GLY A 81 -2.69 -13.02 -12.24
C GLY A 81 -3.72 -14.04 -12.69
N LEU A 82 -3.72 -14.40 -13.99
CA LEU A 82 -4.62 -15.43 -14.52
C LEU A 82 -4.39 -16.81 -13.88
N ASP A 83 -3.23 -17.05 -13.32
CA ASP A 83 -2.85 -18.25 -12.58
C ASP A 83 -3.32 -18.26 -11.11
N GLY A 84 -3.99 -17.19 -10.66
CA GLY A 84 -4.43 -17.01 -9.28
C GLY A 84 -3.37 -16.41 -8.36
N SER A 85 -2.19 -16.06 -8.85
CA SER A 85 -1.18 -15.31 -8.09
C SER A 85 -1.67 -13.91 -7.74
N ILE A 86 -1.21 -13.38 -6.60
CA ILE A 86 -1.55 -12.02 -6.15
C ILE A 86 -0.30 -11.15 -6.38
N ARG A 87 -0.45 -10.11 -7.20
CA ARG A 87 0.63 -9.23 -7.62
C ARG A 87 0.66 -7.94 -6.81
N PRO A 88 1.84 -7.32 -6.65
CA PRO A 88 2.01 -6.11 -5.88
C PRO A 88 1.18 -4.93 -6.42
N ILE A 89 0.81 -4.06 -5.50
CA ILE A 89 0.05 -2.84 -5.76
C ILE A 89 0.84 -1.62 -5.29
N LYS A 90 0.38 -0.45 -5.70
CA LYS A 90 0.88 0.83 -5.17
C LYS A 90 -0.03 1.34 -4.04
N GLY A 91 0.58 1.97 -3.03
CA GLY A 91 -0.14 2.66 -1.96
C GLY A 91 -0.69 1.74 -0.86
N ALA A 92 -0.07 0.60 -0.62
CA ALA A 92 -0.48 -0.33 0.44
C ALA A 92 -0.45 0.34 1.83
N LEU A 93 0.51 1.21 2.10
CA LEU A 93 0.58 1.99 3.34
C LEU A 93 -0.65 2.89 3.53
N SER A 94 -1.05 3.65 2.51
CA SER A 94 -2.22 4.54 2.57
C SER A 94 -3.51 3.75 2.81
N ILE A 95 -3.65 2.58 2.19
CA ILE A 95 -4.78 1.67 2.40
C ILE A 95 -4.77 1.14 3.83
N ALA A 96 -3.61 0.75 4.38
CA ALA A 96 -3.47 0.26 5.75
C ALA A 96 -3.84 1.34 6.78
N ILE A 97 -3.40 2.59 6.58
CA ILE A 97 -3.78 3.73 7.42
C ILE A 97 -5.30 3.89 7.42
N LYS A 98 -5.92 3.87 6.24
CA LYS A 98 -7.37 4.04 6.10
C LYS A 98 -8.16 2.88 6.70
N ALA A 99 -7.68 1.64 6.52
CA ALA A 99 -8.28 0.45 7.14
C ALA A 99 -8.28 0.53 8.67
N ARG A 100 -7.16 0.98 9.26
CA ARG A 100 -7.05 1.22 10.70
C ARG A 100 -8.02 2.31 11.18
N GLU A 101 -8.09 3.45 10.47
CA GLU A 101 -9.02 4.55 10.81
C GLU A 101 -10.48 4.09 10.81
N GLN A 102 -10.84 3.22 9.88
CA GLN A 102 -12.17 2.62 9.77
C GLN A 102 -12.38 1.42 10.70
N GLN A 103 -11.40 1.12 11.58
CA GLN A 103 -11.48 0.08 12.59
C GLN A 103 -11.65 -1.35 12.03
N PHE A 104 -11.07 -1.64 10.87
CA PHE A 104 -10.94 -3.01 10.41
C PHE A 104 -9.89 -3.75 11.24
N ASP A 105 -10.09 -5.06 11.43
CA ASP A 105 -9.18 -5.90 12.22
C ASP A 105 -8.01 -6.42 11.39
N ALA A 106 -8.24 -6.65 10.09
CA ALA A 106 -7.27 -7.28 9.21
C ALA A 106 -7.21 -6.64 7.82
N LEU A 107 -6.03 -6.71 7.23
CA LEU A 107 -5.75 -6.29 5.87
C LEU A 107 -4.96 -7.38 5.15
N PHE A 108 -5.50 -7.87 4.03
CA PHE A 108 -4.83 -8.82 3.14
C PHE A 108 -4.23 -8.06 1.97
N VAL A 109 -2.91 -8.16 1.82
CA VAL A 109 -2.13 -7.49 0.78
C VAL A 109 -1.24 -8.48 0.06
N PRO A 110 -0.76 -8.17 -1.17
CA PRO A 110 0.28 -8.97 -1.80
C PRO A 110 1.50 -9.14 -0.89
N LYS A 111 2.16 -10.29 -0.97
CA LYS A 111 3.32 -10.62 -0.14
C LYS A 111 4.41 -9.55 -0.18
N GLU A 112 4.66 -8.97 -1.34
CA GLU A 112 5.65 -7.92 -1.54
C GLU A 112 5.29 -6.60 -0.82
N ASN A 113 4.00 -6.36 -0.57
CA ASN A 113 3.52 -5.16 0.12
C ASN A 113 3.34 -5.35 1.63
N GLU A 114 3.55 -6.56 2.17
CA GLU A 114 3.23 -6.84 3.57
C GLU A 114 4.01 -5.98 4.56
N ARG A 115 5.30 -5.75 4.31
CA ARG A 115 6.14 -4.93 5.19
C ARG A 115 5.74 -3.45 5.14
N GLU A 116 5.46 -2.92 3.95
CA GLU A 116 4.96 -1.56 3.75
C GLU A 116 3.66 -1.32 4.54
N ALA A 117 2.70 -2.23 4.45
CA ALA A 117 1.43 -2.12 5.14
C ALA A 117 1.52 -2.37 6.65
N ALA A 118 2.40 -3.28 7.10
CA ALA A 118 2.55 -3.68 8.49
C ALA A 118 3.22 -2.62 9.39
N VAL A 119 3.72 -1.54 8.79
CA VAL A 119 4.17 -0.35 9.53
C VAL A 119 3.03 0.26 10.37
N VAL A 120 1.78 0.04 9.95
CA VAL A 120 0.58 0.57 10.62
C VAL A 120 0.20 -0.29 11.82
N ASN A 121 0.44 0.23 13.02
CA ASN A 121 0.11 -0.45 14.28
C ASN A 121 -1.42 -0.67 14.45
N ARG A 122 -1.79 -1.71 15.21
CA ARG A 122 -3.19 -2.07 15.53
C ARG A 122 -4.03 -2.54 14.34
N LEU A 123 -3.40 -3.00 13.28
CA LEU A 123 -4.02 -3.66 12.14
C LEU A 123 -3.25 -4.95 11.88
N LYS A 124 -3.92 -6.08 11.79
CA LYS A 124 -3.28 -7.34 11.42
C LYS A 124 -3.08 -7.38 9.91
N VAL A 125 -1.84 -7.32 9.44
CA VAL A 125 -1.52 -7.36 8.02
C VAL A 125 -1.08 -8.77 7.64
N TYR A 126 -1.74 -9.34 6.65
CA TYR A 126 -1.42 -10.66 6.10
C TYR A 126 -0.89 -10.52 4.67
N GLY A 127 0.37 -10.86 4.47
CA GLY A 127 0.97 -10.97 3.14
C GLY A 127 0.55 -12.28 2.49
N VAL A 128 -0.08 -12.20 1.32
CA VAL A 128 -0.63 -13.36 0.61
C VAL A 128 -0.08 -13.45 -0.82
N GLU A 129 0.14 -14.69 -1.28
CA GLU A 129 0.76 -14.97 -2.58
C GLU A 129 -0.25 -15.36 -3.65
N ASN A 130 -1.37 -15.99 -3.25
CA ASN A 130 -2.36 -16.48 -4.19
C ASN A 130 -3.78 -16.51 -3.60
N LEU A 131 -4.78 -16.59 -4.48
CA LEU A 131 -6.20 -16.57 -4.11
C LEU A 131 -6.59 -17.76 -3.23
N THR A 132 -6.03 -18.95 -3.49
CA THR A 132 -6.32 -20.17 -2.71
C THR A 132 -5.91 -20.01 -1.25
N GLN A 133 -4.73 -19.42 -1.00
CA GLN A 133 -4.23 -19.15 0.34
C GLN A 133 -5.19 -18.26 1.14
N VAL A 134 -5.73 -17.22 0.52
CA VAL A 134 -6.71 -16.32 1.15
C VAL A 134 -8.00 -17.09 1.49
N VAL A 135 -8.51 -17.87 0.55
CA VAL A 135 -9.74 -18.66 0.76
C VAL A 135 -9.55 -19.71 1.86
N ASP A 136 -8.43 -20.42 1.85
CA ASP A 136 -8.15 -21.46 2.85
C ASP A 136 -8.00 -20.86 4.27
N PHE A 137 -7.39 -19.69 4.39
CA PHE A 137 -7.36 -18.96 5.67
C PHE A 137 -8.74 -18.51 6.13
N LEU A 138 -9.56 -17.97 5.22
CA LEU A 138 -10.91 -17.54 5.55
C LEU A 138 -11.78 -18.71 6.05
N LEU A 139 -11.64 -19.86 5.41
CA LEU A 139 -12.34 -21.10 5.80
C LEU A 139 -11.70 -21.83 6.98
N GLY A 140 -10.61 -21.31 7.55
CA GLY A 140 -9.92 -21.92 8.70
C GLY A 140 -9.19 -23.22 8.37
N ARG A 141 -8.85 -23.47 7.10
CA ARG A 141 -8.08 -24.65 6.66
C ARG A 141 -6.60 -24.49 6.90
N ILE A 142 -6.11 -23.26 6.87
CA ILE A 142 -4.71 -22.89 7.17
C ILE A 142 -4.70 -21.74 8.16
N GLU A 143 -3.60 -21.61 8.89
CA GLU A 143 -3.29 -20.45 9.71
C GLU A 143 -2.27 -19.58 8.98
N LEU A 144 -2.45 -18.26 9.05
CA LEU A 144 -1.49 -17.25 8.60
C LEU A 144 -1.07 -16.42 9.80
N GLU A 145 0.20 -16.18 9.92
CA GLU A 145 0.72 -15.26 10.92
C GLU A 145 0.70 -13.83 10.36
N PRO A 146 0.22 -12.85 11.13
CA PRO A 146 0.28 -11.46 10.70
C PRO A 146 1.73 -10.98 10.66
N THR A 147 2.08 -10.22 9.65
CA THR A 147 3.39 -9.60 9.52
C THR A 147 3.59 -8.56 10.61
N ILE A 148 4.65 -8.70 11.39
CA ILE A 148 5.02 -7.78 12.46
C ILE A 148 6.24 -6.98 12.00
N VAL A 149 6.12 -5.64 12.04
CA VAL A 149 7.21 -4.71 11.77
C VAL A 149 7.43 -3.86 13.01
N ASN A 150 8.67 -3.81 13.51
CA ASN A 150 9.02 -2.87 14.57
C ASN A 150 9.29 -1.48 13.96
N THR A 151 8.21 -0.77 13.69
CA THR A 151 8.23 0.55 13.04
C THR A 151 9.18 1.53 13.69
N ARG A 152 9.31 1.48 15.03
CA ARG A 152 10.24 2.38 15.75
C ARG A 152 11.69 2.04 15.43
N GLU A 153 12.07 0.78 15.51
CA GLU A 153 13.46 0.37 15.23
C GLU A 153 13.84 0.64 13.78
N GLU A 154 12.96 0.33 12.82
CA GLU A 154 13.21 0.62 11.41
C GLU A 154 13.31 2.12 11.13
N PHE A 155 12.46 2.94 11.77
CA PHE A 155 12.49 4.39 11.65
C PHE A 155 13.80 4.98 12.19
N TYR A 156 14.23 4.58 13.38
CA TYR A 156 15.49 5.06 13.94
C TYR A 156 16.72 4.51 13.22
N ALA A 157 16.66 3.28 12.72
CA ALA A 157 17.74 2.70 11.91
C ALA A 157 17.90 3.44 10.57
N ALA A 158 16.80 3.82 9.94
CA ALA A 158 16.82 4.62 8.70
C ALA A 158 17.40 6.02 8.93
N GLN A 159 17.07 6.66 10.06
CA GLN A 159 17.65 7.96 10.44
C GLN A 159 19.15 7.88 10.70
N ALA A 160 19.62 6.79 11.30
CA ALA A 160 21.05 6.58 11.58
C ALA A 160 21.89 6.34 10.31
N GLN A 161 21.29 5.99 9.18
CA GLN A 161 21.97 5.73 7.91
C GLN A 161 22.22 6.98 7.04
N ALA A 162 21.99 8.19 7.54
CA ALA A 162 22.31 9.42 6.81
C ALA A 162 23.81 9.48 6.52
N THR A 163 24.18 9.14 5.27
CA THR A 163 25.58 9.02 4.85
C THR A 163 26.22 10.36 4.41
N VAL A 164 25.45 11.42 4.33
CA VAL A 164 25.91 12.75 3.88
C VAL A 164 25.51 13.80 4.89
N ASP A 165 26.47 14.66 5.26
CA ASP A 165 26.26 15.73 6.22
C ASP A 165 26.43 17.11 5.53
N PHE A 166 25.61 18.07 5.96
CA PHE A 166 25.75 19.46 5.50
C PHE A 166 27.08 20.08 5.96
N ALA A 167 27.68 19.57 7.03
CA ALA A 167 29.01 19.93 7.52
C ALA A 167 30.12 19.65 6.47
N ASP A 168 29.94 18.69 5.57
CA ASP A 168 30.91 18.37 4.50
C ASP A 168 31.07 19.51 3.47
N VAL A 169 30.09 20.42 3.42
CA VAL A 169 30.15 21.57 2.49
C VAL A 169 31.15 22.56 3.01
N LYS A 170 32.31 22.67 2.31
CA LYS A 170 33.37 23.65 2.68
C LYS A 170 33.08 25.00 2.05
N GLY A 171 33.29 26.07 2.82
CA GLY A 171 32.96 27.44 2.40
C GLY A 171 31.46 27.67 2.24
N GLN A 172 31.07 28.46 1.25
CA GLN A 172 29.65 28.75 0.92
C GLN A 172 28.82 29.29 2.10
N THR A 173 29.41 30.13 2.95
CA THR A 173 28.81 30.57 4.24
C THR A 173 27.45 31.23 4.06
N VAL A 174 27.25 32.05 3.02
CA VAL A 174 25.99 32.72 2.73
C VAL A 174 24.93 31.71 2.31
N ALA A 175 25.27 30.76 1.45
CA ALA A 175 24.37 29.71 1.00
C ALA A 175 24.01 28.78 2.16
N LYS A 176 24.97 28.37 3.00
CA LYS A 176 24.72 27.59 4.21
C LYS A 176 23.73 28.28 5.12
N ARG A 177 23.93 29.57 5.40
CA ARG A 177 23.01 30.32 6.24
C ARG A 177 21.61 30.42 5.67
N ALA A 178 21.47 30.58 4.35
CA ALA A 178 20.18 30.56 3.69
C ALA A 178 19.48 29.21 3.85
N PHE A 179 20.20 28.08 3.72
CA PHE A 179 19.66 26.76 3.96
C PHE A 179 19.23 26.53 5.40
N GLU A 180 20.02 26.96 6.38
CA GLU A 180 19.67 26.88 7.80
C GLU A 180 18.36 27.62 8.11
N VAL A 181 18.22 28.85 7.60
CA VAL A 181 16.99 29.65 7.77
C VAL A 181 15.80 29.00 7.08
N ALA A 182 15.99 28.49 5.85
CA ALA A 182 14.96 27.81 5.11
C ALA A 182 14.51 26.52 5.81
N ALA A 183 15.45 25.72 6.30
CA ALA A 183 15.18 24.49 7.03
C ALA A 183 14.43 24.75 8.34
N ALA A 184 14.87 25.73 9.12
CA ALA A 184 14.25 26.09 10.40
C ALA A 184 12.85 26.68 10.23
N GLY A 185 12.58 27.39 9.13
CA GLY A 185 11.30 28.04 8.88
C GLY A 185 10.36 27.28 7.93
N GLY A 186 10.75 26.10 7.44
CA GLY A 186 9.95 25.36 6.46
C GLY A 186 9.78 26.11 5.13
N HIS A 187 10.79 26.92 4.74
CA HIS A 187 10.70 27.78 3.56
C HIS A 187 11.21 27.09 2.29
N ASN A 188 10.57 27.39 1.18
CA ASN A 188 11.11 27.02 -0.13
C ASN A 188 12.39 27.81 -0.43
N ILE A 189 13.38 27.16 -1.06
CA ILE A 189 14.63 27.79 -1.46
C ILE A 189 14.91 27.51 -2.94
N ILE A 190 15.40 28.50 -3.66
CA ILE A 190 15.87 28.38 -5.03
C ILE A 190 17.35 28.65 -5.11
N LEU A 191 18.09 27.79 -5.81
CA LEU A 191 19.53 27.93 -6.03
C LEU A 191 19.81 28.31 -7.48
N ILE A 192 20.37 29.48 -7.68
CA ILE A 192 20.78 30.00 -8.99
C ILE A 192 22.30 30.12 -9.04
N GLY A 193 22.91 29.65 -10.11
CA GLY A 193 24.36 29.73 -10.29
C GLY A 193 24.87 28.90 -11.47
N SER A 194 26.13 29.04 -11.82
CA SER A 194 26.77 28.32 -12.91
C SER A 194 26.80 26.80 -12.72
N PRO A 195 26.90 26.00 -13.79
CA PRO A 195 27.15 24.56 -13.67
C PRO A 195 28.41 24.31 -12.83
N GLY A 196 28.40 23.27 -12.00
CA GLY A 196 29.56 22.88 -11.17
C GLY A 196 29.73 23.64 -9.84
N CYS A 197 28.96 24.69 -9.54
CA CYS A 197 29.11 25.47 -8.29
C CYS A 197 28.54 24.77 -7.03
N GLY A 198 28.18 23.50 -7.08
CA GLY A 198 27.80 22.71 -5.90
C GLY A 198 26.31 22.74 -5.53
N LYS A 199 25.40 23.30 -6.34
CA LYS A 199 23.96 23.38 -6.04
C LYS A 199 23.34 22.04 -5.68
N SER A 200 23.51 21.05 -6.55
CA SER A 200 22.96 19.69 -6.33
C SER A 200 23.62 18.98 -5.14
N MET A 201 24.91 19.27 -4.87
CA MET A 201 25.63 18.75 -3.71
C MET A 201 25.02 19.29 -2.41
N MET A 202 24.74 20.58 -2.33
CA MET A 202 24.09 21.21 -1.16
C MET A 202 22.64 20.73 -1.00
N ALA A 203 21.87 20.68 -2.10
CA ALA A 203 20.48 20.23 -2.06
C ALA A 203 20.34 18.79 -1.52
N LYS A 204 21.23 17.88 -1.91
CA LYS A 204 21.24 16.49 -1.40
C LYS A 204 21.57 16.38 0.09
N ARG A 205 22.14 17.41 0.71
CA ARG A 205 22.51 17.44 2.13
C ARG A 205 21.50 18.16 3.01
N VAL A 206 20.49 18.81 2.42
CA VAL A 206 19.42 19.48 3.17
C VAL A 206 18.75 18.57 4.21
N PRO A 207 18.48 17.28 3.92
CA PRO A 207 17.89 16.39 4.92
C PRO A 207 18.68 16.30 6.24
N SER A 208 20.02 16.51 6.22
CA SER A 208 20.84 16.46 7.44
C SER A 208 20.65 17.64 8.39
N ILE A 209 20.05 18.73 7.93
CA ILE A 209 19.79 19.94 8.72
C ILE A 209 18.29 20.19 8.98
N LEU A 210 17.42 19.38 8.38
CA LEU A 210 15.99 19.43 8.67
C LEU A 210 15.70 18.88 10.07
N PRO A 211 14.68 19.43 10.78
CA PRO A 211 14.18 18.80 11.99
C PRO A 211 13.83 17.33 11.71
N GLN A 212 14.10 16.46 12.66
CA GLN A 212 13.71 15.06 12.54
C GLN A 212 12.18 14.96 12.51
N LEU A 213 11.67 14.23 11.52
CA LEU A 213 10.24 13.92 11.46
C LEU A 213 9.85 13.07 12.65
N THR A 214 8.66 13.30 13.18
CA THR A 214 8.03 12.33 14.08
C THR A 214 7.57 11.11 13.27
N LEU A 215 7.33 9.99 13.95
CA LEU A 215 6.81 8.79 13.30
C LEU A 215 5.47 9.06 12.57
N ALA A 216 4.61 9.90 13.15
CA ALA A 216 3.34 10.27 12.53
C ALA A 216 3.54 11.06 11.24
N GLU A 217 4.39 12.08 11.25
CA GLU A 217 4.72 12.87 10.05
C GLU A 217 5.40 12.03 8.96
N SER A 218 6.24 11.07 9.34
CA SER A 218 6.89 10.16 8.41
C SER A 218 5.92 9.19 7.72
N LEU A 219 4.76 8.94 8.29
CA LEU A 219 3.71 8.11 7.70
C LEU A 219 2.74 8.89 6.80
N GLU A 220 2.75 10.24 6.90
CA GLU A 220 1.91 11.14 6.10
C GLU A 220 2.62 11.64 4.82
N THR A 221 3.96 11.52 4.75
CA THR A 221 4.78 11.94 3.61
C THR A 221 5.05 10.80 2.64
#